data_50717c212587a66e2fadf24ca234d301
#
_entry.id   50717c212587a66e2fadf24ca234d301
#
_cell.length_a   1.000
_cell.length_b   1.000
_cell.length_c   1.000
_cell.angle_alpha   90.00
_cell.angle_beta   90.00
_cell.angle_gamma   90.00
#
_symmetry.space_group_name_H-M   'P 1'
#
loop_
_entity.id
_entity.type
_entity.pdbx_description
1 polymer ?
#
loop_
_entity_poly.entity_id
_entity_poly.type
_entity_poly.pdbx_seq_one_letter_code
_entity_poly.pdbx_strand_id
1 'polypeptide(L)'
;CSEVGMYLAMARVAHREGYPEIGLYWEKAAYEEAEHAAKFAELLGEVVTDSTKKNLEMRVAAESGACAGKKALAAKAKALNLDAIHDTVHEMAKDEARHGCAFAGLLKRYFGE
;
A
#
# COMPACT_ATOMS: atom_id res chain seq x y z
N CYS A 1 -0.68 -11.51 1.63
CA CYS A 1 -0.30 -10.09 1.79
C CYS A 1 0.66 -9.85 2.95
N SER A 2 0.45 -10.50 4.12
CA SER A 2 1.34 -10.33 5.27
C SER A 2 2.78 -10.78 4.97
N GLU A 3 2.95 -11.83 4.18
CA GLU A 3 4.28 -12.32 3.80
C GLU A 3 5.04 -11.34 2.92
N VAL A 4 4.34 -10.57 2.07
CA VAL A 4 4.97 -9.55 1.24
C VAL A 4 5.67 -8.52 2.12
N GLY A 5 4.96 -7.98 3.11
CA GLY A 5 5.53 -7.00 4.04
C GLY A 5 6.64 -7.59 4.90
N MET A 6 6.44 -8.81 5.38
CA MET A 6 7.43 -9.53 6.18
C MET A 6 8.75 -9.72 5.42
N TYR A 7 8.68 -10.19 4.18
CA TYR A 7 9.87 -10.44 3.37
C TYR A 7 10.58 -9.14 2.99
N LEU A 8 9.84 -8.07 2.70
CA LEU A 8 10.45 -6.77 2.46
C LEU A 8 11.15 -6.22 3.70
N ALA A 9 10.56 -6.40 4.87
CA ALA A 9 11.21 -6.01 6.14
C ALA A 9 12.47 -6.84 6.39
N MET A 10 12.42 -8.14 6.13
CA MET A 10 13.59 -9.03 6.26
C MET A 10 14.69 -8.64 5.26
N ALA A 11 14.32 -8.20 4.06
CA ALA A 11 15.28 -7.68 3.10
C ALA A 11 16.00 -6.44 3.63
N ARG A 12 15.27 -5.52 4.26
CA ARG A 12 15.86 -4.32 4.86
C ARG A 12 16.87 -4.66 5.94
N VAL A 13 16.55 -5.63 6.79
CA VAL A 13 17.47 -6.10 7.83
C VAL A 13 18.74 -6.70 7.21
N ALA A 14 18.56 -7.55 6.20
CA ALA A 14 19.69 -8.19 5.52
C ALA A 14 20.63 -7.14 4.89
N HIS A 15 20.06 -6.11 4.24
CA HIS A 15 20.86 -5.04 3.65
C HIS A 15 21.61 -4.24 4.72
N ARG A 16 20.94 -3.92 5.84
CA ARG A 16 21.61 -3.20 6.94
C ARG A 16 22.74 -4.00 7.56
N GLU A 17 22.62 -5.32 7.61
CA GLU A 17 23.66 -6.19 8.16
C GLU A 17 24.77 -6.54 7.17
N GLY A 18 24.66 -6.11 5.93
CA GLY A 18 25.66 -6.34 4.90
C GLY A 18 25.55 -7.67 4.17
N TYR A 19 24.33 -8.20 4.03
CA TYR A 19 24.05 -9.43 3.30
C TYR A 19 23.18 -9.13 2.07
N PRO A 20 23.73 -8.48 1.03
CA PRO A 20 22.93 -8.05 -0.11
C PRO A 20 22.29 -9.20 -0.91
N GLU A 21 22.99 -10.34 -1.03
CA GLU A 21 22.44 -11.50 -1.72
C GLU A 21 21.17 -12.02 -1.04
N ILE A 22 21.20 -12.09 0.29
CA ILE A 22 20.02 -12.50 1.06
C ILE A 22 18.90 -11.48 0.93
N GLY A 23 19.23 -10.18 1.00
CA GLY A 23 18.26 -9.12 0.84
C GLY A 23 17.58 -9.16 -0.52
N LEU A 24 18.34 -9.37 -1.60
CA LEU A 24 17.77 -9.47 -2.94
C LEU A 24 16.87 -10.69 -3.10
N TYR A 25 17.21 -11.79 -2.46
CA TYR A 25 16.34 -12.97 -2.50
C TYR A 25 15.02 -12.74 -1.78
N TRP A 26 15.07 -12.08 -0.60
CA TRP A 26 13.85 -11.70 0.11
C TRP A 26 12.94 -10.80 -0.73
N GLU A 27 13.51 -9.84 -1.45
CA GLU A 27 12.74 -8.95 -2.34
C GLU A 27 12.07 -9.74 -3.46
N LYS A 28 12.79 -10.68 -4.06
CA LYS A 28 12.24 -11.56 -5.10
C LYS A 28 11.09 -12.41 -4.55
N ALA A 29 11.29 -13.00 -3.38
CA ALA A 29 10.26 -13.81 -2.73
C ALA A 29 9.01 -12.96 -2.42
N ALA A 30 9.19 -11.71 -1.98
CA ALA A 30 8.08 -10.78 -1.73
C ALA A 30 7.27 -10.55 -3.00
N TYR A 31 7.93 -10.32 -4.13
CA TYR A 31 7.25 -10.13 -5.41
C TYR A 31 6.47 -11.39 -5.82
N GLU A 32 7.08 -12.56 -5.67
CA GLU A 32 6.41 -13.82 -5.98
C GLU A 32 5.16 -14.04 -5.12
N GLU A 33 5.25 -13.72 -3.83
CA GLU A 33 4.09 -13.78 -2.95
C GLU A 33 3.00 -12.78 -3.33
N ALA A 34 3.40 -11.60 -3.78
CA ALA A 34 2.44 -10.61 -4.30
C ALA A 34 1.71 -11.16 -5.54
N GLU A 35 2.41 -11.88 -6.41
CA GLU A 35 1.80 -12.51 -7.59
C GLU A 35 0.79 -13.60 -7.18
N HIS A 36 1.10 -14.37 -6.15
CA HIS A 36 0.15 -15.35 -5.61
C HIS A 36 -1.12 -14.66 -5.11
N ALA A 37 -0.96 -13.58 -4.36
CA ALA A 37 -2.10 -12.81 -3.86
C ALA A 37 -2.93 -12.23 -5.01
N ALA A 38 -2.28 -11.72 -6.05
CA ALA A 38 -2.97 -11.19 -7.23
C ALA A 38 -3.81 -12.25 -7.93
N LYS A 39 -3.25 -13.44 -8.11
CA LYS A 39 -3.96 -14.56 -8.74
C LYS A 39 -5.20 -14.95 -7.94
N PHE A 40 -5.08 -15.05 -6.62
CA PHE A 40 -6.24 -15.35 -5.78
C PHE A 40 -7.26 -14.23 -5.80
N ALA A 41 -6.83 -12.96 -5.82
CA ALA A 41 -7.74 -11.83 -5.88
C ALA A 41 -8.59 -11.88 -7.16
N GLU A 42 -7.97 -12.19 -8.30
CA GLU A 42 -8.70 -12.32 -9.56
C GLU A 42 -9.66 -13.51 -9.55
N LEU A 43 -9.22 -14.66 -9.03
CA LEU A 43 -10.06 -15.86 -8.97
C LEU A 43 -11.28 -15.66 -8.08
N LEU A 44 -11.12 -14.98 -6.94
CA LEU A 44 -12.21 -14.72 -6.02
C LEU A 44 -13.16 -13.63 -6.51
N GLY A 45 -12.65 -12.61 -7.17
CA GLY A 45 -13.47 -11.52 -7.69
C GLY A 45 -14.10 -10.63 -6.63
N GLU A 46 -13.60 -10.66 -5.40
CA GLU A 46 -14.18 -9.89 -4.29
C GLU A 46 -13.60 -8.48 -4.18
N VAL A 47 -12.28 -8.35 -4.39
CA VAL A 47 -11.58 -7.07 -4.21
C VAL A 47 -11.17 -6.43 -5.53
N VAL A 48 -11.39 -7.10 -6.64
CA VAL A 48 -11.05 -6.64 -7.98
C VAL A 48 -12.15 -7.05 -8.93
N THR A 49 -12.45 -6.19 -9.92
CA THR A 49 -13.44 -6.47 -10.96
C THR A 49 -12.76 -6.55 -12.32
N ASP A 50 -13.49 -7.00 -13.33
CA ASP A 50 -13.01 -7.03 -14.71
C ASP A 50 -13.10 -5.65 -15.41
N SER A 51 -13.47 -4.63 -14.66
CA SER A 51 -13.63 -3.26 -15.18
C SER A 51 -12.59 -2.34 -14.55
N THR A 52 -11.68 -1.82 -15.37
CA THR A 52 -10.70 -0.83 -14.92
C THR A 52 -11.38 0.40 -14.34
N LYS A 53 -12.48 0.85 -14.97
CA LYS A 53 -13.26 1.98 -14.46
C LYS A 53 -13.77 1.72 -13.04
N LYS A 54 -14.40 0.57 -12.82
CA LYS A 54 -14.92 0.21 -11.49
C LYS A 54 -13.81 0.07 -10.48
N ASN A 55 -12.69 -0.53 -10.87
CA ASN A 55 -11.53 -0.66 -9.97
C ASN A 55 -11.02 0.71 -9.54
N LEU A 56 -10.92 1.67 -10.45
CA LEU A 56 -10.52 3.04 -10.13
C LEU A 56 -11.52 3.71 -9.19
N GLU A 57 -12.83 3.58 -9.48
CA GLU A 57 -13.88 4.17 -8.63
C GLU A 57 -13.79 3.64 -7.20
N MET A 58 -13.62 2.34 -7.03
CA MET A 58 -13.50 1.69 -5.73
C MET A 58 -12.26 2.20 -4.97
N ARG A 59 -11.14 2.34 -5.67
CA ARG A 59 -9.89 2.77 -5.03
C ARG A 59 -9.87 4.24 -4.69
N VAL A 60 -10.51 5.10 -5.48
CA VAL A 60 -10.65 6.53 -5.12
C VAL A 60 -11.32 6.66 -3.76
N ALA A 61 -12.44 5.98 -3.56
CA ALA A 61 -13.16 6.00 -2.29
C ALA A 61 -12.33 5.39 -1.15
N ALA A 62 -11.69 4.25 -1.39
CA ALA A 62 -10.90 3.54 -0.39
C ALA A 62 -9.67 4.34 0.05
N GLU A 63 -8.95 4.97 -0.88
CA GLU A 63 -7.78 5.78 -0.54
C GLU A 63 -8.15 7.02 0.27
N SER A 64 -9.29 7.63 -0.03
CA SER A 64 -9.81 8.76 0.76
C SER A 64 -10.07 8.35 2.20
N GLY A 65 -10.75 7.22 2.40
CA GLY A 65 -11.03 6.69 3.74
C GLY A 65 -9.75 6.29 4.48
N ALA A 66 -8.82 5.64 3.78
CA ALA A 66 -7.55 5.23 4.36
C ALA A 66 -6.70 6.43 4.78
N CYS A 67 -6.67 7.48 3.94
CA CYS A 67 -5.98 8.73 4.27
C CYS A 67 -6.55 9.36 5.55
N ALA A 68 -7.87 9.48 5.66
CA ALA A 68 -8.52 10.03 6.83
C ALA A 68 -8.23 9.20 8.09
N GLY A 69 -8.28 7.87 7.99
CA GLY A 69 -7.99 6.96 9.08
C GLY A 69 -6.56 7.09 9.59
N LYS A 70 -5.59 7.20 8.67
CA LYS A 70 -4.19 7.36 9.05
C LYS A 70 -3.89 8.74 9.60
N LYS A 71 -4.56 9.79 9.13
CA LYS A 71 -4.43 11.13 9.75
C LYS A 71 -4.90 11.11 11.20
N ALA A 72 -6.01 10.46 11.48
CA ALA A 72 -6.52 10.31 12.84
C ALA A 72 -5.56 9.52 13.72
N LEU A 73 -5.00 8.43 13.20
CA LEU A 73 -4.02 7.62 13.91
C LEU A 73 -2.74 8.39 14.19
N ALA A 74 -2.26 9.17 13.23
CA ALA A 74 -1.07 10.01 13.39
C ALA A 74 -1.28 11.06 14.48
N ALA A 75 -2.46 11.70 14.52
CA ALA A 75 -2.79 12.68 15.54
C ALA A 75 -2.79 12.02 16.93
N LYS A 76 -3.33 10.81 17.05
CA LYS A 76 -3.32 10.06 18.30
C LYS A 76 -1.90 9.71 18.75
N ALA A 77 -1.05 9.28 17.82
CA ALA A 77 0.35 8.97 18.10
C ALA A 77 1.09 10.22 18.59
N LYS A 78 0.82 11.38 17.98
CA LYS A 78 1.40 12.66 18.40
C LYS A 78 1.00 13.00 19.83
N ALA A 79 -0.28 12.86 20.14
CA ALA A 79 -0.80 13.13 21.49
C ALA A 79 -0.16 12.24 22.56
N LEU A 80 0.27 11.04 22.18
CA LEU A 80 0.95 10.08 23.06
C LEU A 80 2.46 10.16 23.00
N ASN A 81 3.02 11.16 22.30
CA ASN A 81 4.46 11.36 22.13
C ASN A 81 5.17 10.18 21.45
N LEU A 82 4.49 9.49 20.54
CA LEU A 82 5.04 8.39 19.76
C LEU A 82 5.53 8.92 18.40
N ASP A 83 6.62 9.66 18.41
CA ASP A 83 7.08 10.42 17.26
C ASP A 83 7.40 9.57 16.03
N ALA A 84 8.08 8.46 16.20
CA ALA A 84 8.42 7.57 15.08
C ALA A 84 7.16 6.99 14.43
N ILE A 85 6.17 6.63 15.23
CA ILE A 85 4.88 6.12 14.72
C ILE A 85 4.12 7.25 14.02
N HIS A 86 4.08 8.43 14.64
CA HIS A 86 3.46 9.61 14.03
C HIS A 86 4.04 9.89 12.65
N ASP A 87 5.36 9.98 12.54
CA ASP A 87 6.04 10.33 11.30
C ASP A 87 5.77 9.28 10.21
N THR A 88 5.85 8.01 10.56
CA THR A 88 5.59 6.92 9.62
C THR A 88 4.14 6.94 9.12
N VAL A 89 3.17 7.03 10.02
CA VAL A 89 1.75 7.01 9.65
C VAL A 89 1.37 8.29 8.89
N HIS A 90 1.94 9.43 9.27
CA HIS A 90 1.71 10.70 8.58
C HIS A 90 2.18 10.62 7.12
N GLU A 91 3.35 10.04 6.86
CA GLU A 91 3.83 9.84 5.49
C GLU A 91 2.94 8.86 4.70
N MET A 92 2.45 7.81 5.34
CA MET A 92 1.49 6.89 4.71
C MET A 92 0.20 7.61 4.32
N ALA A 93 -0.30 8.52 5.17
CA ALA A 93 -1.48 9.31 4.85
C ALA A 93 -1.26 10.18 3.62
N LYS A 94 -0.08 10.77 3.47
CA LYS A 94 0.29 11.54 2.28
C LYS A 94 0.32 10.67 1.03
N ASP A 95 0.88 9.45 1.15
CA ASP A 95 0.91 8.50 0.04
C ASP A 95 -0.51 8.16 -0.42
N GLU A 96 -1.41 7.91 0.50
CA GLU A 96 -2.78 7.56 0.18
C GLU A 96 -3.56 8.72 -0.43
N ALA A 97 -3.29 9.95 0.02
CA ALA A 97 -3.85 11.14 -0.62
C ALA A 97 -3.35 11.28 -2.06
N ARG A 98 -2.06 11.02 -2.30
CA ARG A 98 -1.47 11.06 -3.65
C ARG A 98 -2.06 9.98 -4.53
N HIS A 99 -2.20 8.74 -4.02
CA HIS A 99 -2.83 7.65 -4.74
C HIS A 99 -4.27 8.01 -5.12
N GLY A 100 -5.04 8.53 -4.19
CA GLY A 100 -6.42 8.93 -4.44
C GLY A 100 -6.54 9.98 -5.52
N CYS A 101 -5.68 11.00 -5.47
CA CYS A 101 -5.64 12.05 -6.52
C CYS A 101 -5.24 11.46 -7.87
N ALA A 102 -4.27 10.57 -7.92
CA ALA A 102 -3.83 9.94 -9.15
C ALA A 102 -4.95 9.07 -9.76
N PHE A 103 -5.60 8.25 -8.94
CA PHE A 103 -6.71 7.41 -9.41
C PHE A 103 -7.88 8.24 -9.89
N ALA A 104 -8.24 9.31 -9.19
CA ALA A 104 -9.32 10.21 -9.61
C ALA A 104 -8.97 10.92 -10.93
N GLY A 105 -7.72 11.34 -11.08
CA GLY A 105 -7.26 11.97 -12.32
C GLY A 105 -7.33 11.02 -13.52
N LEU A 106 -6.91 9.78 -13.32
CA LEU A 106 -6.97 8.75 -14.37
C LEU A 106 -8.41 8.40 -14.72
N LEU A 107 -9.28 8.31 -13.72
CA LEU A 107 -10.69 8.04 -13.91
C LEU A 107 -11.33 9.12 -14.78
N LYS A 108 -11.08 10.37 -14.46
CA LYS A 108 -11.59 11.51 -15.22
C LYS A 108 -11.03 11.52 -16.64
N ARG A 109 -9.74 11.31 -16.79
CA ARG A 109 -9.06 11.40 -18.09
C ARG A 109 -9.53 10.33 -19.06
N TYR A 110 -9.69 9.09 -18.62
CA TYR A 110 -10.01 7.97 -19.50
C TYR A 110 -11.50 7.64 -19.56
N PHE A 111 -12.27 7.97 -18.54
CA PHE A 111 -13.68 7.59 -18.44
C PHE A 111 -14.62 8.79 -18.24
N GLY A 112 -14.09 10.00 -18.22
CA GLY A 112 -14.89 11.22 -18.19
C GLY A 112 -15.58 11.53 -16.86
N GLU A 113 -15.11 10.94 -15.77
CA GLU A 113 -15.69 11.20 -14.43
C GLU A 113 -14.80 12.14 -13.58
#